data_160a3ec3ddcd250f89bc5291ecb9ca26
#
_entry.id   160a3ec3ddcd250f89bc5291ecb9ca26
#
_cell.length_a   1.000
_cell.length_b   1.000
_cell.length_c   1.000
_cell.angle_alpha   90.00
_cell.angle_beta   90.00
_cell.angle_gamma   90.00
#
_symmetry.space_group_name_H-M   'P 1'
#
loop_
_entity.id
_entity.type
_entity.pdbx_description
1 polymer ?
#
loop_
_entity_poly.entity_id
_entity_poly.type
_entity_poly.pdbx_seq_one_letter_code
_entity_poly.pdbx_strand_id
1 'polypeptide(L)'
;MQHIIVSDIFGLTDELVELSEQIAHNPIILDPYKGKNNLFSDEQAAYQYFTDNVGLEKYACYVFSNISSLQEPVSIIAFSVGGAAIWQHSDKLNATYVKQAHLFYSSQIRNMLNVKPAIPINVIVPRLEEHFSVSSMAEFLNKLDNVSTEQCTSLHGFMNKLSCN
;
A
#
# COMPACT_ATOMS: atom_id res chain seq x y z
N MET A 1 3.66 7.99 18.00
CA MET A 1 2.55 7.64 17.08
C MET A 1 2.83 6.25 16.56
N GLN A 2 1.82 5.37 16.60
CA GLN A 2 1.92 4.01 16.10
C GLN A 2 2.03 4.01 14.57
N HIS A 3 2.81 3.09 13.99
CA HIS A 3 2.90 2.90 12.55
C HIS A 3 2.24 1.58 12.14
N ILE A 4 1.52 1.65 11.02
CA ILE A 4 0.94 0.47 10.36
C ILE A 4 1.66 0.29 9.03
N ILE A 5 2.19 -0.89 8.81
CA ILE A 5 2.83 -1.28 7.55
C ILE A 5 1.88 -2.23 6.84
N VAL A 6 1.53 -1.93 5.60
CA VAL A 6 0.62 -2.77 4.79
C VAL A 6 1.42 -3.36 3.63
N SER A 7 1.55 -4.67 3.62
CA SER A 7 2.42 -5.37 2.68
C SER A 7 1.90 -5.38 1.25
N ASP A 8 2.78 -5.70 0.32
CA ASP A 8 2.46 -6.06 -1.05
C ASP A 8 1.99 -7.53 -1.19
N ILE A 9 1.99 -8.06 -2.42
CA ILE A 9 1.58 -9.44 -2.74
C ILE A 9 2.49 -10.51 -2.12
N PHE A 10 3.70 -10.17 -1.70
CA PHE A 10 4.61 -11.14 -1.06
C PHE A 10 4.22 -11.43 0.40
N GLY A 11 3.43 -10.54 1.03
CA GLY A 11 2.98 -10.69 2.40
C GLY A 11 4.07 -10.41 3.44
N LEU A 12 4.05 -11.16 4.53
CA LEU A 12 5.01 -11.02 5.62
C LEU A 12 6.31 -11.75 5.27
N THR A 13 7.28 -11.03 4.71
CA THR A 13 8.64 -11.52 4.47
C THR A 13 9.59 -11.05 5.57
N ASP A 14 10.75 -11.73 5.72
CA ASP A 14 11.76 -11.32 6.69
C ASP A 14 12.29 -9.92 6.38
N GLU A 15 12.46 -9.58 5.08
CA GLU A 15 12.88 -8.25 4.64
C GLU A 15 11.86 -7.16 5.00
N LEU A 16 10.55 -7.46 4.90
CA LEU A 16 9.52 -6.51 5.31
C LEU A 16 9.54 -6.28 6.82
N VAL A 17 9.77 -7.33 7.60
CA VAL A 17 9.91 -7.20 9.07
C VAL A 17 11.11 -6.32 9.40
N GLU A 18 12.30 -6.63 8.85
CA GLU A 18 13.51 -5.83 9.05
C GLU A 18 13.32 -4.35 8.66
N LEU A 19 12.73 -4.10 7.49
CA LEU A 19 12.42 -2.73 7.03
C LEU A 19 11.47 -2.03 8.00
N SER A 20 10.43 -2.73 8.44
CA SER A 20 9.41 -2.17 9.33
C SER A 20 10.00 -1.75 10.68
N GLU A 21 10.92 -2.54 11.23
CA GLU A 21 11.64 -2.26 12.48
C GLU A 21 12.61 -1.06 12.34
N GLN A 22 13.17 -0.85 11.13
CA GLN A 22 14.01 0.32 10.85
C GLN A 22 13.17 1.62 10.75
N ILE A 23 11.94 1.52 10.28
CA ILE A 23 11.04 2.66 10.10
C ILE A 23 10.41 3.08 11.43
N ALA A 24 10.01 2.12 12.26
CA ALA A 24 9.26 2.38 13.47
C ALA A 24 9.53 1.36 14.59
N HIS A 25 9.34 1.82 15.82
CA HIS A 25 9.39 0.93 16.98
C HIS A 25 8.06 0.16 17.12
N ASN A 26 8.10 -1.16 17.14
CA ASN A 26 6.94 -2.05 17.23
C ASN A 26 5.83 -1.74 16.20
N PRO A 27 6.10 -1.76 14.90
CA PRO A 27 5.08 -1.50 13.89
C PRO A 27 4.03 -2.62 13.86
N ILE A 28 2.79 -2.26 13.52
CA ILE A 28 1.76 -3.26 13.20
C ILE A 28 1.90 -3.58 11.72
N ILE A 29 2.13 -4.84 11.37
CA ILE A 29 2.19 -5.29 9.98
C ILE A 29 0.88 -5.96 9.61
N LEU A 30 0.23 -5.47 8.55
CA LEU A 30 -0.95 -6.07 7.95
C LEU A 30 -0.56 -6.69 6.60
N ASP A 31 -0.79 -7.98 6.45
CA ASP A 31 -0.47 -8.75 5.25
C ASP A 31 -1.67 -9.61 4.79
N PRO A 32 -1.74 -10.01 3.51
CA PRO A 32 -2.88 -10.74 2.98
C PRO A 32 -2.97 -12.20 3.43
N TYR A 33 -1.94 -12.73 4.10
CA TYR A 33 -1.82 -14.15 4.42
C TYR A 33 -1.84 -14.45 5.93
N LYS A 34 -2.26 -13.47 6.74
CA LYS A 34 -2.41 -13.61 8.21
C LYS A 34 -1.11 -14.00 8.92
N GLY A 35 -0.02 -13.37 8.56
CA GLY A 35 1.29 -13.59 9.14
C GLY A 35 2.05 -14.82 8.62
N LYS A 36 1.53 -15.49 7.59
CA LYS A 36 2.22 -16.62 6.98
C LYS A 36 3.20 -16.14 5.91
N ASN A 37 4.50 -16.41 6.11
CA ASN A 37 5.49 -16.25 5.05
C ASN A 37 5.38 -17.43 4.08
N ASN A 38 4.92 -17.17 2.85
CA ASN A 38 4.72 -18.21 1.84
C ASN A 38 5.99 -18.55 1.06
N LEU A 39 7.08 -17.81 1.23
CA LEU A 39 8.37 -18.04 0.59
C LEU A 39 8.25 -18.15 -0.94
N PHE A 40 7.55 -17.22 -1.57
CA PHE A 40 7.39 -17.21 -3.02
C PHE A 40 8.74 -17.14 -3.73
N SER A 41 8.87 -17.88 -4.84
CA SER A 41 10.10 -17.93 -5.63
C SER A 41 10.33 -16.66 -6.45
N ASP A 42 9.24 -16.00 -6.86
CA ASP A 42 9.24 -14.84 -7.74
C ASP A 42 7.92 -14.07 -7.66
N GLU A 43 7.88 -12.93 -8.35
CA GLU A 43 6.71 -12.05 -8.38
C GLU A 43 5.50 -12.70 -9.06
N GLN A 44 5.72 -13.49 -10.11
CA GLN A 44 4.62 -14.15 -10.84
C GLN A 44 3.90 -15.17 -9.94
N ALA A 45 4.64 -15.97 -9.19
CA ALA A 45 4.08 -16.92 -8.23
C ALA A 45 3.29 -16.22 -7.12
N ALA A 46 3.84 -15.13 -6.57
CA ALA A 46 3.17 -14.32 -5.55
C ALA A 46 1.89 -13.67 -6.09
N TYR A 47 1.92 -13.11 -7.30
CA TYR A 47 0.77 -12.47 -7.94
C TYR A 47 -0.35 -13.48 -8.21
N GLN A 48 -0.02 -14.64 -8.78
CA GLN A 48 -0.99 -15.70 -9.05
C GLN A 48 -1.63 -16.19 -7.75
N TYR A 49 -0.83 -16.46 -6.74
CA TYR A 49 -1.34 -16.92 -5.44
C TYR A 49 -2.26 -15.88 -4.78
N PHE A 50 -1.85 -14.61 -4.78
CA PHE A 50 -2.66 -13.52 -4.25
C PHE A 50 -4.01 -13.42 -4.97
N THR A 51 -3.99 -13.46 -6.30
CA THR A 51 -5.20 -13.35 -7.13
C THR A 51 -6.18 -14.50 -6.88
N ASP A 52 -5.67 -15.73 -6.81
CA ASP A 52 -6.50 -16.92 -6.67
C ASP A 52 -7.07 -17.11 -5.24
N ASN A 53 -6.33 -16.66 -4.22
CA ASN A 53 -6.68 -17.00 -2.83
C ASN A 53 -7.19 -15.79 -2.02
N VAL A 54 -6.84 -14.58 -2.40
CA VAL A 54 -7.19 -13.36 -1.64
C VAL A 54 -7.92 -12.35 -2.52
N GLY A 55 -7.20 -11.71 -3.45
CA GLY A 55 -7.69 -10.61 -4.27
C GLY A 55 -7.76 -9.27 -3.53
N LEU A 56 -7.75 -8.18 -4.30
CA LEU A 56 -7.71 -6.82 -3.76
C LEU A 56 -8.90 -6.51 -2.84
N GLU A 57 -10.12 -6.92 -3.23
CA GLU A 57 -11.34 -6.61 -2.47
C GLU A 57 -11.31 -7.17 -1.05
N LYS A 58 -10.98 -8.46 -0.89
CA LYS A 58 -10.89 -9.09 0.44
C LYS A 58 -9.75 -8.50 1.26
N TYR A 59 -8.61 -8.20 0.61
CA TYR A 59 -7.48 -7.58 1.30
C TYR A 59 -7.82 -6.17 1.77
N ALA A 60 -8.48 -5.36 0.95
CA ALA A 60 -8.92 -4.02 1.32
C ALA A 60 -9.92 -4.05 2.49
N CYS A 61 -10.89 -4.96 2.47
CA CYS A 61 -11.82 -5.14 3.58
C CYS A 61 -11.11 -5.54 4.88
N TYR A 62 -10.14 -6.45 4.80
CA TYR A 62 -9.35 -6.88 5.96
C TYR A 62 -8.54 -5.70 6.53
N VAL A 63 -7.80 -4.97 5.69
CA VAL A 63 -7.00 -3.81 6.08
C VAL A 63 -7.89 -2.72 6.71
N PHE A 64 -8.99 -2.38 6.05
CA PHE A 64 -9.94 -1.38 6.53
C PHE A 64 -10.52 -1.74 7.90
N SER A 65 -10.94 -3.00 8.10
CA SER A 65 -11.49 -3.45 9.38
C SER A 65 -10.50 -3.31 10.53
N ASN A 66 -9.22 -3.67 10.29
CA ASN A 66 -8.18 -3.53 11.30
C ASN A 66 -7.91 -2.06 11.65
N ILE A 67 -7.78 -1.20 10.64
CA ILE A 67 -7.49 0.23 10.86
C ILE A 67 -8.69 0.92 11.53
N SER A 68 -9.90 0.62 11.13
CA SER A 68 -11.12 1.26 11.67
C SER A 68 -11.39 0.90 13.13
N SER A 69 -10.80 -0.18 13.63
CA SER A 69 -10.92 -0.57 15.04
C SER A 69 -9.98 0.16 15.99
N LEU A 70 -9.01 0.91 15.44
CA LEU A 70 -8.01 1.62 16.23
C LEU A 70 -8.61 2.89 16.86
N GLN A 71 -8.15 3.19 18.07
CA GLN A 71 -8.56 4.37 18.84
C GLN A 71 -7.37 5.27 19.20
N GLU A 72 -6.19 4.95 18.69
CA GLU A 72 -4.97 5.74 18.88
C GLU A 72 -4.47 6.28 17.53
N PRO A 73 -3.80 7.45 17.53
CA PRO A 73 -3.27 8.04 16.30
C PRO A 73 -2.23 7.15 15.63
N VAL A 74 -2.43 6.89 14.33
CA VAL A 74 -1.54 6.06 13.51
C VAL A 74 -1.08 6.80 12.24
N SER A 75 0.07 6.39 11.73
CA SER A 75 0.57 6.68 10.39
C SER A 75 0.67 5.38 9.60
N ILE A 76 0.33 5.41 8.31
CA ILE A 76 0.29 4.23 7.46
C ILE A 76 1.40 4.32 6.42
N ILE A 77 2.09 3.20 6.20
CA ILE A 77 3.00 2.99 5.07
C ILE A 77 2.55 1.72 4.36
N ALA A 78 2.30 1.82 3.05
CA ALA A 78 1.74 0.71 2.32
C ALA A 78 2.42 0.54 0.96
N PHE A 79 2.57 -0.72 0.54
CA PHE A 79 3.32 -1.10 -0.65
C PHE A 79 2.41 -1.76 -1.69
N SER A 80 2.52 -1.34 -2.96
CA SER A 80 1.84 -1.94 -4.11
C SER A 80 0.34 -2.17 -3.86
N VAL A 81 -0.12 -3.42 -3.87
CA VAL A 81 -1.52 -3.79 -3.60
C VAL A 81 -1.99 -3.40 -2.20
N GLY A 82 -1.09 -3.33 -1.22
CA GLY A 82 -1.40 -2.81 0.12
C GLY A 82 -1.80 -1.34 0.09
N GLY A 83 -1.10 -0.53 -0.71
CA GLY A 83 -1.48 0.87 -0.91
C GLY A 83 -2.80 1.01 -1.67
N ALA A 84 -3.07 0.14 -2.65
CA ALA A 84 -4.36 0.09 -3.32
C ALA A 84 -5.50 -0.32 -2.35
N ALA A 85 -5.22 -1.22 -1.41
CA ALA A 85 -6.16 -1.62 -0.36
C ALA A 85 -6.50 -0.45 0.59
N ILE A 86 -5.51 0.37 0.97
CA ILE A 86 -5.73 1.61 1.73
C ILE A 86 -6.55 2.59 0.90
N TRP A 87 -6.16 2.82 -0.37
CA TRP A 87 -6.83 3.77 -1.24
C TRP A 87 -8.32 3.46 -1.40
N GLN A 88 -8.69 2.19 -1.60
CA GLN A 88 -10.06 1.76 -1.89
C GLN A 88 -11.09 2.22 -0.84
N HIS A 89 -10.68 2.36 0.41
CA HIS A 89 -11.55 2.78 1.52
C HIS A 89 -11.07 4.08 2.20
N SER A 90 -10.18 4.83 1.55
CA SER A 90 -9.60 6.04 2.14
C SER A 90 -10.61 7.17 2.38
N ASP A 91 -11.72 7.16 1.66
CA ASP A 91 -12.88 8.05 1.85
C ASP A 91 -13.65 7.79 3.17
N LYS A 92 -13.45 6.61 3.79
CA LYS A 92 -14.11 6.18 5.04
C LYS A 92 -13.17 6.16 6.23
N LEU A 93 -11.87 6.42 6.04
CA LEU A 93 -10.91 6.45 7.13
C LEU A 93 -11.13 7.66 8.03
N ASN A 94 -11.04 7.44 9.34
CA ASN A 94 -11.24 8.50 10.33
C ASN A 94 -9.96 9.31 10.53
N ALA A 95 -9.96 10.58 10.09
CA ALA A 95 -8.83 11.51 10.23
C ALA A 95 -8.45 11.83 11.70
N THR A 96 -9.32 11.51 12.66
CA THR A 96 -8.97 11.62 14.08
C THR A 96 -7.88 10.62 14.46
N TYR A 97 -7.91 9.44 13.88
CA TYR A 97 -6.98 8.36 14.19
C TYR A 97 -5.95 8.15 13.08
N VAL A 98 -6.32 8.17 11.82
CA VAL A 98 -5.37 8.04 10.71
C VAL A 98 -4.83 9.42 10.32
N LYS A 99 -3.61 9.72 10.70
CA LYS A 99 -3.00 11.04 10.50
C LYS A 99 -2.47 11.27 9.10
N GLN A 100 -1.93 10.22 8.49
CA GLN A 100 -1.42 10.24 7.12
C GLN A 100 -1.19 8.83 6.60
N ALA A 101 -1.12 8.68 5.28
CA ALA A 101 -0.70 7.46 4.61
C ALA A 101 0.32 7.76 3.51
N HIS A 102 1.36 6.92 3.41
CA HIS A 102 2.34 6.92 2.33
C HIS A 102 2.18 5.63 1.52
N LEU A 103 1.80 5.77 0.24
CA LEU A 103 1.49 4.64 -0.63
C LEU A 103 2.57 4.52 -1.70
N PHE A 104 3.40 3.48 -1.61
CA PHE A 104 4.52 3.24 -2.51
C PHE A 104 4.09 2.36 -3.69
N TYR A 105 4.40 2.80 -4.91
CA TYR A 105 4.14 2.11 -6.19
C TYR A 105 2.78 1.42 -6.29
N SER A 106 1.72 2.06 -5.80
CA SER A 106 0.36 1.50 -5.71
C SER A 106 -0.41 1.68 -7.02
N SER A 107 0.05 1.01 -8.07
CA SER A 107 -0.40 1.21 -9.46
C SER A 107 -1.89 0.93 -9.70
N GLN A 108 -2.52 0.09 -8.85
CA GLN A 108 -3.96 -0.22 -8.95
C GLN A 108 -4.85 0.98 -8.62
N ILE A 109 -4.33 2.04 -8.00
CA ILE A 109 -5.07 3.29 -7.74
C ILE A 109 -5.67 3.86 -9.04
N ARG A 110 -5.00 3.68 -10.20
CA ARG A 110 -5.49 4.11 -11.51
C ARG A 110 -6.90 3.61 -11.86
N ASN A 111 -7.33 2.51 -11.26
CA ASN A 111 -8.65 1.91 -11.48
C ASN A 111 -9.72 2.44 -10.49
N MET A 112 -9.34 3.31 -9.55
CA MET A 112 -10.19 3.79 -8.46
C MET A 112 -10.08 5.32 -8.28
N LEU A 113 -9.94 6.05 -9.37
CA LEU A 113 -9.74 7.51 -9.37
C LEU A 113 -10.97 8.30 -8.89
N ASN A 114 -12.12 7.67 -8.76
CA ASN A 114 -13.33 8.25 -8.19
C ASN A 114 -13.32 8.35 -6.66
N VAL A 115 -12.41 7.67 -5.98
CA VAL A 115 -12.26 7.75 -4.52
C VAL A 115 -11.68 9.11 -4.14
N LYS A 116 -12.25 9.72 -3.10
CA LYS A 116 -11.81 11.01 -2.54
C LYS A 116 -11.35 10.80 -1.11
N PRO A 117 -10.05 10.71 -0.86
CA PRO A 117 -9.53 10.42 0.47
C PRO A 117 -9.98 11.42 1.54
N ALA A 118 -10.41 10.91 2.70
CA ALA A 118 -10.76 11.70 3.87
C ALA A 118 -9.54 12.05 4.74
N ILE A 119 -8.38 11.50 4.43
CA ILE A 119 -7.12 11.66 5.18
C ILE A 119 -6.00 12.12 4.25
N PRO A 120 -4.95 12.76 4.76
CA PRO A 120 -3.77 13.08 3.96
C PRO A 120 -3.08 11.82 3.42
N ILE A 121 -2.90 11.76 2.10
CA ILE A 121 -2.21 10.65 1.41
C ILE A 121 -1.10 11.21 0.52
N ASN A 122 0.11 10.68 0.68
CA ASN A 122 1.21 10.86 -0.25
C ASN A 122 1.39 9.59 -1.09
N VAL A 123 1.25 9.70 -2.42
CA VAL A 123 1.43 8.58 -3.35
C VAL A 123 2.80 8.68 -3.99
N ILE A 124 3.69 7.79 -3.64
CA ILE A 124 5.03 7.69 -4.21
C ILE A 124 4.96 6.81 -5.45
N VAL A 125 5.00 7.45 -6.62
CA VAL A 125 4.88 6.76 -7.91
C VAL A 125 6.25 6.39 -8.46
N PRO A 126 6.38 5.24 -9.13
CA PRO A 126 7.63 4.83 -9.77
C PRO A 126 7.94 5.72 -10.98
N ARG A 127 9.18 5.63 -11.47
CA ARG A 127 9.60 6.37 -12.67
C ARG A 127 8.79 5.99 -13.91
N LEU A 128 8.45 4.71 -14.04
CA LEU A 128 7.79 4.14 -15.22
C LEU A 128 6.92 2.95 -14.82
N GLU A 129 5.82 2.78 -15.53
CA GLU A 129 4.98 1.58 -15.54
C GLU A 129 4.69 1.18 -16.99
N GLU A 130 4.67 -0.12 -17.29
CA GLU A 130 4.52 -0.61 -18.66
C GLU A 130 3.11 -0.41 -19.23
N HIS A 131 2.10 -0.39 -18.37
CA HIS A 131 0.69 -0.51 -18.79
C HIS A 131 -0.10 0.79 -18.70
N PHE A 132 0.49 1.87 -18.20
CA PHE A 132 -0.19 3.18 -18.09
C PHE A 132 0.80 4.33 -17.92
N SER A 133 0.30 5.57 -18.15
CA SER A 133 1.06 6.79 -17.93
C SER A 133 1.07 7.18 -16.44
N VAL A 134 2.22 7.02 -15.79
CA VAL A 134 2.44 7.43 -14.40
C VAL A 134 2.19 8.94 -14.22
N SER A 135 2.66 9.76 -15.16
CA SER A 135 2.49 11.22 -15.12
C SER A 135 1.02 11.62 -15.18
N SER A 136 0.23 11.00 -16.07
CA SER A 136 -1.21 11.29 -16.17
C SER A 136 -1.96 10.91 -14.88
N MET A 137 -1.61 9.80 -14.25
CA MET A 137 -2.16 9.41 -12.96
C MET A 137 -1.78 10.42 -11.88
N ALA A 138 -0.51 10.81 -11.79
CA ALA A 138 -0.03 11.79 -10.81
C ALA A 138 -0.70 13.17 -10.99
N GLU A 139 -0.86 13.64 -12.22
CA GLU A 139 -1.58 14.89 -12.52
C GLU A 139 -3.04 14.86 -12.08
N PHE A 140 -3.70 13.71 -12.23
CA PHE A 140 -5.07 13.54 -11.75
C PHE A 140 -5.12 13.54 -10.22
N LEU A 141 -4.26 12.76 -9.57
CA LEU A 141 -4.23 12.61 -8.12
C LEU A 141 -3.94 13.94 -7.42
N ASN A 142 -3.03 14.76 -7.96
CA ASN A 142 -2.70 16.08 -7.40
C ASN A 142 -3.84 17.11 -7.48
N LYS A 143 -4.96 16.81 -8.16
CA LYS A 143 -6.17 17.64 -8.17
C LYS A 143 -7.13 17.30 -7.03
N LEU A 144 -6.88 16.18 -6.33
CA LEU A 144 -7.71 15.77 -5.20
C LEU A 144 -7.25 16.47 -3.93
N ASP A 145 -8.21 16.90 -3.12
CA ASP A 145 -7.93 17.37 -1.77
C ASP A 145 -7.28 16.22 -0.96
N ASN A 146 -6.40 16.55 -0.04
CA ASN A 146 -5.68 15.60 0.80
C ASN A 146 -4.71 14.64 0.08
N VAL A 147 -4.46 14.81 -1.22
CA VAL A 147 -3.54 13.94 -1.97
C VAL A 147 -2.36 14.74 -2.50
N SER A 148 -1.17 14.19 -2.31
CA SER A 148 0.06 14.64 -2.97
C SER A 148 0.72 13.47 -3.67
N THR A 149 1.47 13.74 -4.74
CA THR A 149 2.26 12.71 -5.43
C THR A 149 3.73 13.09 -5.46
N GLU A 150 4.58 12.10 -5.35
CA GLU A 150 6.01 12.22 -5.49
C GLU A 150 6.51 11.13 -6.46
N GLN A 151 7.23 11.52 -7.52
CA GLN A 151 7.80 10.57 -8.45
C GLN A 151 9.23 10.23 -8.05
N CYS A 152 9.50 8.95 -7.79
CA CYS A 152 10.84 8.46 -7.54
C CYS A 152 11.58 8.09 -8.83
N THR A 153 12.88 7.84 -8.73
CA THR A 153 13.72 7.41 -9.87
C THR A 153 13.72 5.91 -10.10
N SER A 154 13.15 5.16 -9.17
CA SER A 154 13.11 3.69 -9.19
C SER A 154 11.90 3.14 -9.96
N LEU A 155 11.94 1.85 -10.29
CA LEU A 155 10.83 1.14 -10.93
C LEU A 155 9.85 0.58 -9.90
N HIS A 156 8.78 -0.07 -10.37
CA HIS A 156 7.79 -0.71 -9.49
C HIS A 156 8.44 -1.77 -8.59
N GLY A 157 8.02 -1.86 -7.35
CA GLY A 157 8.53 -2.87 -6.41
C GLY A 157 9.93 -2.62 -5.86
N PHE A 158 10.47 -1.41 -6.00
CA PHE A 158 11.85 -1.08 -5.60
C PHE A 158 12.19 -1.35 -4.12
N MET A 159 11.19 -1.54 -3.27
CA MET A 159 11.39 -1.93 -1.87
C MET A 159 11.41 -3.45 -1.66
N ASN A 160 11.21 -4.24 -2.70
CA ASN A 160 11.16 -5.69 -2.62
C ASN A 160 12.22 -6.34 -3.52
N LYS A 161 13.07 -7.17 -2.93
CA LYS A 161 14.17 -7.86 -3.65
C LYS A 161 13.69 -8.86 -4.70
N LEU A 162 12.46 -9.36 -4.57
CA LEU A 162 11.87 -10.34 -5.48
C LEU A 162 11.11 -9.70 -6.64
N SER A 163 10.90 -8.38 -6.62
CA SER A 163 10.32 -7.67 -7.75
C SER A 163 11.32 -7.61 -8.91
N CYS A 164 10.79 -7.78 -10.12
CA CYS A 164 11.57 -7.69 -11.37
C CYS A 164 11.87 -6.21 -11.70
N ASN A 165 12.88 -5.63 -11.06
CA ASN A 165 13.34 -4.24 -11.27
C ASN A 165 14.55 -4.18 -12.18
#